data_0e76545cb21cddab85d64e715b691bf6
#
_entry.id   0e76545cb21cddab85d64e715b691bf6
#
_cell.length_a   1.000
_cell.length_b   1.000
_cell.length_c   1.000
_cell.angle_alpha   90.00
_cell.angle_beta   90.00
_cell.angle_gamma   90.00
#
_symmetry.space_group_name_H-M   'P 1'
#
loop_
_entity.id
_entity.type
_entity.pdbx_description
1 polymer ?
#
loop_
_entity_poly.entity_id
_entity_poly.type
_entity_poly.pdbx_seq_one_letter_code
_entity_poly.pdbx_strand_id
1 'polypeptide(L)'
;KVNKNGPEGALTYTGVTSIMGTSMIGTDKATVVQKMVNQYVKSNAIYPSEALAVGGAPDIITFCGILYDEAVAENIKPEIIYAQAMLETGYLKYGGIVQVWQFNFGGLGAVDGNASGECATFPDVRTGLRAQVQHLKAYASKETLNNSCVDTRFNMVTRGTAPYVEWLGQKENPNVNSKGDSYGWASGESYGFNIMSMINRMN
;
A
#
# COMPACT_ATOMS: atom_id res chain seq x y z
N LYS A 1 -7.35 -10.48 22.25
CA LYS A 1 -7.88 -11.87 22.34
C LYS A 1 -7.61 -12.53 21.01
N VAL A 2 -6.95 -13.71 21.00
CA VAL A 2 -6.65 -14.50 19.81
C VAL A 2 -7.82 -15.49 19.64
N ASN A 3 -8.49 -15.46 18.51
CA ASN A 3 -9.53 -16.44 18.17
C ASN A 3 -8.96 -17.48 17.20
N LYS A 4 -9.01 -18.76 17.56
CA LYS A 4 -8.51 -19.87 16.75
C LYS A 4 -9.66 -20.44 15.91
N ASN A 5 -10.05 -19.76 14.84
CA ASN A 5 -10.99 -20.27 13.85
C ASN A 5 -10.45 -19.99 12.43
N GLY A 6 -9.39 -20.67 12.07
CA GLY A 6 -8.82 -20.73 10.74
C GLY A 6 -8.14 -22.09 10.54
N PRO A 7 -7.64 -22.43 9.32
CA PRO A 7 -6.87 -23.66 9.14
C PRO A 7 -5.74 -23.70 10.16
N GLU A 8 -5.47 -24.87 10.73
CA GLU A 8 -4.57 -25.07 11.87
C GLU A 8 -3.26 -24.28 11.70
N GLY A 9 -3.03 -23.33 12.62
CA GLY A 9 -1.81 -22.51 12.67
C GLY A 9 -1.93 -21.04 12.29
N ALA A 10 -3.05 -20.56 11.76
CA ALA A 10 -3.25 -19.15 11.48
C ALA A 10 -3.64 -18.37 12.74
N LEU A 11 -2.78 -17.42 13.14
CA LEU A 11 -3.11 -16.44 14.18
C LEU A 11 -4.12 -15.45 13.59
N THR A 12 -5.40 -15.56 13.95
CA THR A 12 -6.40 -14.55 13.60
C THR A 12 -6.30 -13.39 14.58
N TYR A 13 -5.85 -12.23 14.09
CA TYR A 13 -5.93 -10.97 14.81
C TYR A 13 -7.41 -10.55 14.91
N THR A 14 -7.93 -10.38 16.12
CA THR A 14 -9.29 -9.88 16.37
C THR A 14 -9.36 -8.37 16.53
N GLY A 15 -8.27 -7.66 16.29
CA GLY A 15 -8.20 -6.21 16.24
C GLY A 15 -8.27 -5.70 14.81
N VAL A 16 -8.76 -4.47 14.65
CA VAL A 16 -8.72 -3.75 13.39
C VAL A 16 -7.80 -2.53 13.52
N THR A 17 -7.01 -2.26 12.48
CA THR A 17 -6.02 -1.18 12.45
C THR A 17 -6.48 -0.12 11.47
N SER A 18 -6.78 1.10 11.96
CA SER A 18 -7.15 2.22 11.10
C SER A 18 -6.03 2.54 10.10
N ILE A 19 -6.41 2.69 8.83
CA ILE A 19 -5.49 3.15 7.77
C ILE A 19 -5.13 4.62 7.96
N MET A 20 -6.10 5.43 8.37
CA MET A 20 -5.89 6.86 8.58
C MET A 20 -5.26 7.16 9.94
N GLY A 21 -4.53 8.27 10.00
CA GLY A 21 -3.92 8.81 11.21
C GLY A 21 -2.39 8.84 11.18
N THR A 22 -1.80 9.02 12.35
CA THR A 22 -0.35 9.10 12.54
C THR A 22 0.30 7.72 12.52
N SER A 23 1.60 7.68 12.17
CA SER A 23 2.38 6.45 12.14
C SER A 23 2.35 5.70 13.47
N MET A 24 2.31 4.36 13.41
CA MET A 24 2.40 3.45 14.56
C MET A 24 3.84 3.04 14.89
N ILE A 25 4.79 3.32 14.00
CA ILE A 25 6.18 2.88 14.16
C ILE A 25 7.15 4.00 14.58
N GLY A 26 6.67 5.23 14.68
CA GLY A 26 7.49 6.36 15.13
C GLY A 26 6.69 7.66 15.19
N THR A 27 7.20 8.64 15.91
CA THR A 27 6.55 9.93 16.12
C THR A 27 7.06 11.04 15.21
N ASP A 28 8.17 10.81 14.51
CA ASP A 28 8.80 11.76 13.60
C ASP A 28 9.22 11.09 12.29
N LYS A 29 9.40 11.90 11.26
CA LYS A 29 9.76 11.44 9.90
C LYS A 29 11.05 10.61 9.89
N ALA A 30 12.09 11.05 10.60
CA ALA A 30 13.40 10.41 10.54
C ALA A 30 13.32 8.98 11.10
N THR A 31 12.63 8.82 12.24
CA THR A 31 12.40 7.51 12.87
C THR A 31 11.59 6.58 11.98
N VAL A 32 10.49 7.06 11.42
CA VAL A 32 9.60 6.24 10.56
C VAL A 32 10.33 5.82 9.28
N VAL A 33 10.98 6.75 8.60
CA VAL A 33 11.77 6.48 7.38
C VAL A 33 12.86 5.47 7.69
N GLN A 34 13.62 5.64 8.78
CA GLN A 34 14.70 4.72 9.14
C GLN A 34 14.20 3.30 9.41
N LYS A 35 13.04 3.14 10.04
CA LYS A 35 12.44 1.81 10.27
C LYS A 35 12.01 1.13 8.96
N MET A 36 11.41 1.87 8.03
CA MET A 36 11.08 1.37 6.70
C MET A 36 12.35 0.96 5.92
N VAL A 37 13.38 1.79 5.93
CA VAL A 37 14.68 1.50 5.31
C VAL A 37 15.32 0.24 5.91
N ASN A 38 15.34 0.12 7.23
CA ASN A 38 15.89 -1.05 7.92
C ASN A 38 15.15 -2.33 7.55
N GLN A 39 13.83 -2.26 7.41
CA GLN A 39 13.01 -3.38 6.96
C GLN A 39 13.35 -3.77 5.51
N TYR A 40 13.54 -2.79 4.62
CA TYR A 40 13.98 -3.04 3.24
C TYR A 40 15.35 -3.73 3.19
N VAL A 41 16.31 -3.21 3.93
CA VAL A 41 17.68 -3.79 4.00
C VAL A 41 17.64 -5.24 4.50
N LYS A 42 16.82 -5.53 5.52
CA LYS A 42 16.65 -6.91 6.04
C LYS A 42 16.04 -7.87 5.00
N SER A 43 15.35 -7.37 3.98
CA SER A 43 14.82 -8.22 2.90
C SER A 43 15.89 -8.74 1.94
N ASN A 44 17.11 -8.18 1.98
CA ASN A 44 18.19 -8.41 1.03
C ASN A 44 17.82 -8.12 -0.44
N ALA A 45 16.77 -7.34 -0.68
CA ALA A 45 16.40 -6.91 -2.03
C ALA A 45 17.41 -5.86 -2.55
N ILE A 46 17.73 -5.96 -3.83
CA ILE A 46 18.55 -4.95 -4.51
C ILE A 46 17.63 -3.80 -4.93
N TYR A 47 17.95 -2.60 -4.50
CA TYR A 47 17.18 -1.42 -4.89
C TYR A 47 17.45 -1.07 -6.37
N PRO A 48 16.40 -0.87 -7.20
CA PRO A 48 16.56 -0.57 -8.63
C PRO A 48 16.93 0.92 -8.84
N SER A 49 18.12 1.31 -8.37
CA SER A 49 18.58 2.71 -8.28
C SER A 49 18.56 3.43 -9.63
N GLU A 50 19.05 2.79 -10.70
CA GLU A 50 19.08 3.40 -12.03
C GLU A 50 17.70 3.75 -12.55
N ALA A 51 16.75 2.82 -12.41
CA ALA A 51 15.37 3.02 -12.89
C ALA A 51 14.61 4.07 -12.06
N LEU A 52 14.73 4.00 -10.72
CA LEU A 52 13.99 4.91 -9.84
C LEU A 52 14.66 6.28 -9.69
N ALA A 53 15.96 6.42 -9.99
CA ALA A 53 16.63 7.71 -10.05
C ALA A 53 16.02 8.63 -11.12
N VAL A 54 15.59 8.07 -12.25
CA VAL A 54 14.88 8.81 -13.32
C VAL A 54 13.62 9.45 -12.77
N GLY A 55 12.91 8.78 -11.85
CA GLY A 55 11.71 9.26 -11.18
C GLY A 55 11.97 10.06 -9.90
N GLY A 56 13.24 10.39 -9.59
CA GLY A 56 13.60 11.23 -8.43
C GLY A 56 13.87 10.47 -7.13
N ALA A 57 14.00 9.15 -7.14
CA ALA A 57 14.34 8.34 -5.97
C ALA A 57 15.57 7.46 -6.24
N PRO A 58 16.80 8.00 -6.17
CA PRO A 58 18.02 7.27 -6.48
C PRO A 58 18.37 6.17 -5.45
N ASP A 59 17.79 6.23 -4.28
CA ASP A 59 18.01 5.29 -3.18
C ASP A 59 16.77 5.06 -2.34
N ILE A 60 16.79 4.01 -1.50
CA ILE A 60 15.67 3.61 -0.66
C ILE A 60 15.34 4.66 0.42
N ILE A 61 16.31 5.45 0.87
CA ILE A 61 16.08 6.50 1.87
C ILE A 61 15.22 7.60 1.25
N THR A 62 15.59 8.05 0.05
CA THR A 62 14.84 9.04 -0.72
C THR A 62 13.43 8.52 -1.06
N PHE A 63 13.31 7.26 -1.49
CA PHE A 63 12.02 6.62 -1.76
C PHE A 63 11.11 6.64 -0.52
N CYS A 64 11.60 6.17 0.62
CA CYS A 64 10.83 6.16 1.87
C CYS A 64 10.50 7.57 2.36
N GLY A 65 11.39 8.55 2.13
CA GLY A 65 11.15 9.96 2.44
C GLY A 65 10.01 10.57 1.64
N ILE A 66 9.96 10.30 0.32
CA ILE A 66 8.86 10.72 -0.57
C ILE A 66 7.56 10.05 -0.16
N LEU A 67 7.61 8.75 0.08
CA LEU A 67 6.44 7.97 0.52
C LEU A 67 5.84 8.53 1.82
N TYR A 68 6.68 8.82 2.80
CA TYR A 68 6.26 9.44 4.06
C TYR A 68 5.53 10.75 3.82
N ASP A 69 6.10 11.64 3.01
CA ASP A 69 5.51 12.96 2.73
C ASP A 69 4.14 12.85 2.08
N GLU A 70 4.00 11.99 1.07
CA GLU A 70 2.72 11.81 0.37
C GLU A 70 1.66 11.16 1.27
N ALA A 71 2.05 10.18 2.09
CA ALA A 71 1.13 9.52 3.02
C ALA A 71 0.60 10.49 4.09
N VAL A 72 1.50 11.23 4.74
CA VAL A 72 1.14 12.20 5.79
C VAL A 72 0.30 13.34 5.22
N ALA A 73 0.57 13.80 4.00
CA ALA A 73 -0.21 14.84 3.34
C ALA A 73 -1.69 14.46 3.20
N GLU A 74 -2.00 13.17 3.08
CA GLU A 74 -3.37 12.66 2.98
C GLU A 74 -3.91 12.03 4.29
N ASN A 75 -3.19 12.21 5.42
CA ASN A 75 -3.53 11.63 6.71
C ASN A 75 -3.57 10.09 6.69
N ILE A 76 -2.70 9.47 5.91
CA ILE A 76 -2.53 8.00 5.84
C ILE A 76 -1.26 7.61 6.58
N LYS A 77 -1.27 6.48 7.28
CA LYS A 77 -0.10 5.93 7.95
C LYS A 77 0.96 5.48 6.95
N PRO A 78 2.18 6.07 6.96
CA PRO A 78 3.21 5.80 5.95
C PRO A 78 3.63 4.33 5.85
N GLU A 79 3.73 3.63 6.98
CA GLU A 79 4.12 2.23 7.03
C GLU A 79 3.14 1.29 6.31
N ILE A 80 1.86 1.68 6.20
CA ILE A 80 0.86 0.90 5.45
C ILE A 80 1.14 1.01 3.96
N ILE A 81 1.37 2.23 3.46
CA ILE A 81 1.74 2.47 2.05
C ILE A 81 3.03 1.71 1.71
N TYR A 82 4.03 1.79 2.60
CA TYR A 82 5.29 1.07 2.43
C TYR A 82 5.08 -0.43 2.35
N ALA A 83 4.40 -1.03 3.33
CA ALA A 83 4.18 -2.47 3.36
C ALA A 83 3.39 -2.95 2.14
N GLN A 84 2.38 -2.19 1.73
CA GLN A 84 1.62 -2.47 0.52
C GLN A 84 2.51 -2.40 -0.74
N ALA A 85 3.28 -1.33 -0.92
CA ALA A 85 4.20 -1.19 -2.06
C ALA A 85 5.21 -2.34 -2.13
N MET A 86 5.77 -2.77 -0.98
CA MET A 86 6.71 -3.89 -0.93
C MET A 86 6.04 -5.22 -1.31
N LEU A 87 4.80 -5.45 -0.89
CA LEU A 87 4.04 -6.64 -1.27
C LEU A 87 3.70 -6.66 -2.76
N GLU A 88 3.15 -5.54 -3.28
CA GLU A 88 2.72 -5.44 -4.68
C GLU A 88 3.88 -5.55 -5.69
N THR A 89 5.07 -5.07 -5.32
CA THR A 89 6.24 -5.03 -6.22
C THR A 89 7.28 -6.13 -5.91
N GLY A 90 7.04 -6.97 -4.90
CA GLY A 90 8.03 -7.92 -4.44
C GLY A 90 9.32 -7.25 -3.96
N TYR A 91 9.21 -6.23 -3.09
CA TYR A 91 10.36 -5.40 -2.65
C TYR A 91 11.04 -4.67 -3.82
N LEU A 92 10.26 -4.00 -4.66
CA LEU A 92 10.71 -3.22 -5.82
C LEU A 92 11.46 -4.04 -6.88
N LYS A 93 11.37 -5.38 -6.83
CA LYS A 93 11.95 -6.27 -7.86
C LYS A 93 11.10 -6.31 -9.12
N TYR A 94 9.79 -6.09 -8.95
CA TYR A 94 8.82 -6.25 -10.01
C TYR A 94 8.82 -7.69 -10.57
N GLY A 95 8.56 -7.89 -11.84
CA GLY A 95 8.56 -9.23 -12.45
C GLY A 95 7.18 -9.72 -12.87
N GLY A 96 6.13 -8.95 -12.58
CA GLY A 96 4.78 -9.13 -13.08
C GLY A 96 4.47 -8.22 -14.27
N ILE A 97 3.20 -7.91 -14.45
CA ILE A 97 2.69 -7.05 -15.54
C ILE A 97 3.19 -5.61 -15.38
N VAL A 98 3.22 -5.09 -14.13
CA VAL A 98 3.71 -3.75 -13.84
C VAL A 98 5.24 -3.73 -13.93
N GLN A 99 5.77 -2.73 -14.62
CA GLN A 99 7.20 -2.53 -14.83
C GLN A 99 7.73 -1.39 -13.98
N VAL A 100 9.00 -1.44 -13.61
CA VAL A 100 9.64 -0.44 -12.73
C VAL A 100 9.52 1.00 -13.25
N TRP A 101 9.63 1.20 -14.56
CA TRP A 101 9.54 2.50 -15.23
C TRP A 101 8.13 3.12 -15.23
N GLN A 102 7.11 2.35 -14.86
CA GLN A 102 5.74 2.86 -14.72
C GLN A 102 5.53 3.62 -13.40
N PHE A 103 6.45 3.55 -12.46
CA PHE A 103 6.34 4.14 -11.12
C PHE A 103 5.03 3.81 -10.41
N ASN A 104 4.49 2.62 -10.69
CA ASN A 104 3.24 2.12 -10.14
C ASN A 104 3.56 1.14 -8.98
N PHE A 105 3.46 1.64 -7.75
CA PHE A 105 3.86 0.88 -6.57
C PHE A 105 2.70 0.12 -5.91
N GLY A 106 1.47 0.41 -6.30
CA GLY A 106 0.25 -0.22 -5.77
C GLY A 106 -0.46 -1.15 -6.74
N GLY A 107 0.14 -1.48 -7.90
CA GLY A 107 -0.50 -2.33 -8.90
C GLY A 107 -1.74 -1.71 -9.55
N LEU A 108 -1.87 -0.38 -9.57
CA LEU A 108 -3.06 0.30 -10.05
C LEU A 108 -3.32 -0.03 -11.53
N GLY A 109 -4.53 -0.52 -11.81
CA GLY A 109 -4.93 -0.93 -13.15
C GLY A 109 -4.40 -2.30 -13.59
N ALA A 110 -3.59 -2.97 -12.79
CA ALA A 110 -3.20 -4.35 -13.05
C ALA A 110 -4.40 -5.28 -12.76
N VAL A 111 -4.92 -5.91 -13.79
CA VAL A 111 -5.93 -6.96 -13.68
C VAL A 111 -5.46 -8.19 -14.42
N ASP A 112 -5.88 -9.37 -13.97
CA ASP A 112 -5.51 -10.62 -14.63
C ASP A 112 -5.88 -10.60 -16.11
N GLY A 113 -4.89 -10.89 -16.96
CA GLY A 113 -5.06 -10.90 -18.42
C GLY A 113 -4.73 -9.58 -19.13
N ASN A 114 -4.44 -8.48 -18.40
CA ASN A 114 -4.01 -7.23 -19.03
C ASN A 114 -2.56 -7.30 -19.53
N ALA A 115 -2.28 -6.57 -20.61
CA ALA A 115 -0.91 -6.27 -21.01
C ALA A 115 -0.31 -5.17 -20.10
N SER A 116 1.02 -5.11 -20.01
CA SER A 116 1.70 -4.11 -19.15
C SER A 116 1.33 -2.65 -19.47
N GLY A 117 0.98 -2.35 -20.73
CA GLY A 117 0.56 -1.01 -21.17
C GLY A 117 -0.83 -0.58 -20.68
N GLU A 118 -1.62 -1.49 -20.12
CA GLU A 118 -2.96 -1.20 -19.57
C GLU A 118 -2.90 -0.85 -18.08
N CYS A 119 -1.75 -1.06 -17.42
CA CYS A 119 -1.51 -0.63 -16.06
C CYS A 119 -1.26 0.87 -15.99
N ALA A 120 -1.63 1.50 -14.87
CA ALA A 120 -1.35 2.91 -14.66
C ALA A 120 0.16 3.19 -14.72
N THR A 121 0.52 4.28 -15.42
CA THR A 121 1.90 4.76 -15.53
C THR A 121 1.95 6.20 -15.06
N PHE A 122 2.95 6.53 -14.25
CA PHE A 122 3.12 7.86 -13.66
C PHE A 122 4.43 8.50 -14.13
N PRO A 123 4.53 9.83 -14.14
CA PRO A 123 5.71 10.54 -14.67
C PRO A 123 6.95 10.41 -13.76
N ASP A 124 6.75 10.18 -12.48
CA ASP A 124 7.81 10.09 -11.47
C ASP A 124 7.38 9.28 -10.24
N VAL A 125 8.34 9.00 -9.36
CA VAL A 125 8.12 8.22 -8.12
C VAL A 125 7.13 8.91 -7.19
N ARG A 126 7.23 10.25 -7.04
CA ARG A 126 6.32 11.00 -6.16
C ARG A 126 4.87 10.89 -6.62
N THR A 127 4.62 11.08 -7.90
CA THR A 127 3.28 10.98 -8.48
C THR A 127 2.71 9.57 -8.35
N GLY A 128 3.53 8.54 -8.59
CA GLY A 128 3.11 7.14 -8.42
C GLY A 128 2.76 6.79 -6.96
N LEU A 129 3.57 7.25 -6.01
CA LEU A 129 3.28 7.07 -4.58
C LEU A 129 2.05 7.86 -4.15
N ARG A 130 1.88 9.10 -4.63
CA ARG A 130 0.66 9.90 -4.41
C ARG A 130 -0.58 9.18 -4.91
N ALA A 131 -0.53 8.60 -6.09
CA ALA A 131 -1.65 7.85 -6.64
C ALA A 131 -2.02 6.65 -5.75
N GLN A 132 -1.04 5.89 -5.29
CA GLN A 132 -1.27 4.78 -4.36
C GLN A 132 -1.90 5.27 -3.04
N VAL A 133 -1.38 6.35 -2.45
CA VAL A 133 -1.92 6.96 -1.23
C VAL A 133 -3.36 7.40 -1.43
N GLN A 134 -3.66 8.09 -2.53
CA GLN A 134 -5.02 8.57 -2.84
C GLN A 134 -5.99 7.41 -3.07
N HIS A 135 -5.56 6.36 -3.75
CA HIS A 135 -6.37 5.16 -3.95
C HIS A 135 -6.68 4.47 -2.62
N LEU A 136 -5.69 4.37 -1.74
CA LEU A 136 -5.90 3.81 -0.40
C LEU A 136 -6.83 4.70 0.44
N LYS A 137 -6.69 6.03 0.37
CA LYS A 137 -7.62 6.97 1.01
C LYS A 137 -9.05 6.81 0.50
N ALA A 138 -9.22 6.48 -0.78
CA ALA A 138 -10.54 6.19 -1.32
C ALA A 138 -11.21 5.02 -0.62
N TYR A 139 -10.50 3.93 -0.38
CA TYR A 139 -11.00 2.81 0.42
C TYR A 139 -11.22 3.18 1.88
N ALA A 140 -10.27 3.91 2.47
CA ALA A 140 -10.26 4.19 3.90
C ALA A 140 -11.31 5.21 4.35
N SER A 141 -11.66 6.19 3.49
CA SER A 141 -12.40 7.37 3.94
C SER A 141 -13.26 7.99 2.84
N LYS A 142 -14.26 8.77 3.28
CA LYS A 142 -15.05 9.65 2.41
C LYS A 142 -14.52 11.09 2.40
N GLU A 143 -13.47 11.39 3.16
CA GLU A 143 -12.86 12.71 3.21
C GLU A 143 -12.27 13.12 1.85
N THR A 144 -12.29 14.41 1.55
CA THR A 144 -11.68 14.96 0.35
C THR A 144 -10.17 14.75 0.35
N LEU A 145 -9.57 14.71 -0.84
CA LEU A 145 -8.12 14.74 -0.97
C LEU A 145 -7.58 16.11 -0.58
N ASN A 146 -6.40 16.13 0.04
CA ASN A 146 -5.68 17.34 0.37
C ASN A 146 -4.83 17.84 -0.81
N ASN A 147 -4.37 16.92 -1.67
CA ASN A 147 -3.65 17.24 -2.89
C ASN A 147 -4.50 16.99 -4.15
N SER A 148 -4.11 17.60 -5.26
CA SER A 148 -4.72 17.34 -6.56
C SER A 148 -4.70 15.83 -6.86
N CYS A 149 -5.84 15.32 -7.34
CA CYS A 149 -5.98 13.90 -7.65
C CYS A 149 -5.10 13.51 -8.86
N VAL A 150 -4.23 12.54 -8.65
CA VAL A 150 -3.40 11.92 -9.69
C VAL A 150 -3.74 10.44 -9.90
N ASP A 151 -4.54 9.85 -9.01
CA ASP A 151 -5.05 8.50 -9.16
C ASP A 151 -6.19 8.46 -10.19
N THR A 152 -5.91 7.89 -11.36
CA THR A 152 -6.88 7.78 -12.45
C THR A 152 -8.06 6.85 -12.11
N ARG A 153 -7.94 6.05 -11.07
CA ARG A 153 -8.96 5.09 -10.62
C ARG A 153 -9.68 5.51 -9.34
N PHE A 154 -9.37 6.68 -8.79
CA PHE A 154 -9.93 7.17 -7.53
C PHE A 154 -11.47 7.10 -7.49
N ASN A 155 -12.12 7.52 -8.55
CA ASN A 155 -13.59 7.53 -8.66
C ASN A 155 -14.22 6.15 -8.92
N MET A 156 -13.40 5.12 -9.15
CA MET A 156 -13.88 3.73 -9.32
C MET A 156 -14.06 3.02 -7.98
N VAL A 157 -13.48 3.56 -6.91
CA VAL A 157 -13.58 2.98 -5.57
C VAL A 157 -14.86 3.46 -4.88
N THR A 158 -15.64 2.53 -4.33
CA THR A 158 -16.72 2.89 -3.40
C THR A 158 -16.09 3.37 -2.09
N ARG A 159 -16.26 4.68 -1.83
CA ARG A 159 -15.53 5.40 -0.79
C ARG A 159 -15.86 4.90 0.63
N GLY A 160 -14.80 4.74 1.45
CA GLY A 160 -14.91 4.43 2.87
C GLY A 160 -15.34 2.99 3.18
N THR A 161 -15.17 2.06 2.25
CA THR A 161 -15.59 0.66 2.41
C THR A 161 -14.58 -0.23 3.11
N ALA A 162 -13.32 0.21 3.23
CA ALA A 162 -12.24 -0.49 3.93
C ALA A 162 -11.41 0.49 4.78
N PRO A 163 -11.96 1.00 5.92
CA PRO A 163 -11.23 1.94 6.78
C PRO A 163 -10.11 1.30 7.60
N TYR A 164 -10.04 -0.02 7.61
CA TYR A 164 -9.05 -0.79 8.36
C TYR A 164 -8.16 -1.61 7.42
N VAL A 165 -6.90 -1.79 7.81
CA VAL A 165 -5.91 -2.55 7.03
C VAL A 165 -6.38 -3.97 6.74
N GLU A 166 -6.95 -4.63 7.75
CA GLU A 166 -7.45 -6.00 7.69
C GLU A 166 -8.59 -6.16 6.66
N TRP A 167 -9.34 -5.08 6.39
CA TRP A 167 -10.44 -5.07 5.42
C TRP A 167 -10.00 -4.72 3.98
N LEU A 168 -8.71 -4.54 3.74
CA LEU A 168 -8.18 -4.42 2.38
C LEU A 168 -8.24 -5.73 1.59
N GLY A 169 -8.29 -6.88 2.27
CA GLY A 169 -8.62 -8.15 1.67
C GLY A 169 -10.13 -8.31 1.49
N GLN A 170 -10.58 -8.63 0.27
CA GLN A 170 -12.02 -8.82 -0.02
C GLN A 170 -12.65 -9.94 0.82
N LYS A 171 -11.87 -10.97 1.17
CA LYS A 171 -12.37 -12.11 1.96
C LYS A 171 -12.56 -11.77 3.44
N GLU A 172 -11.83 -10.79 3.94
CA GLU A 172 -11.88 -10.36 5.34
C GLU A 172 -12.75 -9.11 5.55
N ASN A 173 -13.14 -8.42 4.47
CA ASN A 173 -13.97 -7.22 4.54
C ASN A 173 -15.44 -7.59 4.78
N PRO A 174 -16.06 -7.12 5.86
CA PRO A 174 -17.49 -7.40 6.16
C PRO A 174 -18.44 -6.59 5.27
N ASN A 175 -17.96 -5.55 4.59
CA ASN A 175 -18.80 -4.71 3.73
C ASN A 175 -18.95 -5.35 2.36
N VAL A 176 -20.19 -5.39 1.87
CA VAL A 176 -20.54 -5.93 0.56
C VAL A 176 -21.37 -4.92 -0.24
N ASN A 177 -21.34 -5.04 -1.55
CA ASN A 177 -22.20 -4.27 -2.44
C ASN A 177 -23.62 -4.86 -2.51
N SER A 178 -24.51 -4.23 -3.28
CA SER A 178 -25.89 -4.68 -3.45
C SER A 178 -26.04 -6.07 -4.10
N LYS A 179 -24.98 -6.60 -4.71
CA LYS A 179 -24.94 -7.94 -5.33
C LYS A 179 -24.32 -8.99 -4.38
N GLY A 180 -23.83 -8.57 -3.22
CA GLY A 180 -23.17 -9.44 -2.25
C GLY A 180 -21.66 -9.60 -2.48
N ASP A 181 -21.04 -8.85 -3.43
CA ASP A 181 -19.61 -8.89 -3.63
C ASP A 181 -18.90 -8.06 -2.56
N SER A 182 -17.84 -8.60 -1.97
CA SER A 182 -17.05 -7.91 -0.95
C SER A 182 -16.24 -6.78 -1.54
N TYR A 183 -16.14 -5.68 -0.79
CA TYR A 183 -15.19 -4.60 -1.09
C TYR A 183 -13.78 -4.97 -0.63
N GLY A 184 -12.79 -4.33 -1.21
CA GLY A 184 -11.38 -4.46 -0.81
C GLY A 184 -10.42 -4.25 -1.96
N TRP A 185 -9.15 -4.05 -1.60
CA TRP A 185 -8.07 -3.84 -2.56
C TRP A 185 -7.72 -5.11 -3.35
N ALA A 186 -7.61 -6.23 -2.63
CA ALA A 186 -7.15 -7.50 -3.20
C ALA A 186 -8.14 -8.64 -2.93
N SER A 187 -8.27 -9.54 -3.90
CA SER A 187 -9.10 -10.76 -3.81
C SER A 187 -8.43 -11.92 -3.05
N GLY A 188 -7.10 -11.85 -2.87
CA GLY A 188 -6.33 -12.87 -2.13
C GLY A 188 -6.67 -12.91 -0.66
N GLU A 189 -6.50 -14.11 -0.06
CA GLU A 189 -6.69 -14.29 1.39
C GLU A 189 -5.60 -13.58 2.19
N SER A 190 -5.96 -13.09 3.38
CA SER A 190 -5.03 -12.52 4.35
C SER A 190 -4.24 -11.31 3.86
N TYR A 191 -4.72 -10.58 2.84
CA TYR A 191 -3.99 -9.46 2.27
C TYR A 191 -3.63 -8.40 3.33
N GLY A 192 -4.61 -7.91 4.07
CA GLY A 192 -4.40 -6.93 5.15
C GLY A 192 -3.55 -7.48 6.29
N PHE A 193 -3.68 -8.76 6.61
CA PHE A 193 -2.85 -9.40 7.63
C PHE A 193 -1.38 -9.52 7.20
N ASN A 194 -1.10 -9.72 5.92
CA ASN A 194 0.26 -9.71 5.39
C ASN A 194 0.90 -8.32 5.52
N ILE A 195 0.14 -7.26 5.26
CA ILE A 195 0.57 -5.87 5.50
C ILE A 195 0.91 -5.69 6.99
N MET A 196 0.00 -6.05 7.89
CA MET A 196 0.21 -5.92 9.34
C MET A 196 1.40 -6.76 9.83
N SER A 197 1.59 -7.96 9.31
CA SER A 197 2.75 -8.80 9.62
C SER A 197 4.07 -8.11 9.25
N MET A 198 4.12 -7.41 8.11
CA MET A 198 5.31 -6.64 7.72
C MET A 198 5.53 -5.45 8.65
N ILE A 199 4.48 -4.70 8.99
CA ILE A 199 4.55 -3.55 9.90
C ILE A 199 5.06 -3.97 11.28
N ASN A 200 4.54 -5.08 11.82
CA ASN A 200 4.96 -5.60 13.12
C ASN A 200 6.46 -5.96 13.18
N ARG A 201 7.08 -6.27 12.04
CA ARG A 201 8.53 -6.51 11.94
C ARG A 201 9.38 -5.24 11.87
N MET A 202 8.77 -4.06 11.80
CA MET A 202 9.46 -2.76 11.82
C MET A 202 9.67 -2.22 13.26
N ASN A 203 8.95 -2.77 14.22
CA ASN A 203 9.01 -2.37 15.64
C ASN A 203 10.15 -3.05 16.40
#